data_fc0aac446d6bd85e2e1f92fee699f3c6
#
_entry.id   fc0aac446d6bd85e2e1f92fee699f3c6
#
_cell.length_a   1.000
_cell.length_b   1.000
_cell.length_c   1.000
_cell.angle_alpha   90.00
_cell.angle_beta   90.00
_cell.angle_gamma   90.00
#
_symmetry.space_group_name_H-M   'P 1'
#
loop_
_entity.id
_entity.type
_entity.pdbx_description
1 polymer ?
#
loop_
_entity_poly.entity_id
_entity_poly.type
_entity_poly.pdbx_seq_one_letter_code
_entity_poly.pdbx_strand_id
1 'polypeptide(L)'
;AYKNPDLDVEQRVDDLLSRMTIEEKIGQMVQFVGMNHLKRSEKFLSIEELKKSDASGFYPNLHSSQIPDAIKSGSVGSFLHVLDVAEANFLQKHAENSRLGIPLIIGIDAIHGNAMVRGTTVYPAPLAMASSWNTELVEQASIETASEMRATGSHWTFAPNIDLARDARWGRVGETFGEDTYLVGEMGVAMVRGLQQGDFSSRNAVVANAKHWVAGGEPLTGINLSPMDVSLRTLYEDFFPPFKKAIDAGVFTFMAAHNEINGEPAHGSHFLLTEVLRDNWKFEGFVVSDWMDVSRLHTFHKVAKTPEDAVFQTVYACLLYTSDAADELCS
;
A
#
# COMPACT_ATOMS: atom_id res chain seq x y z
N ALA A 1 -7.24 -21.70 -18.69
CA ALA A 1 -7.94 -21.89 -17.40
C ALA A 1 -8.04 -20.58 -16.63
N TYR A 2 -6.94 -19.80 -16.44
CA TYR A 2 -6.95 -18.59 -15.58
C TYR A 2 -7.99 -17.52 -15.96
N LYS A 3 -8.41 -17.43 -17.22
CA LYS A 3 -9.46 -16.49 -17.67
C LYS A 3 -10.90 -16.99 -17.43
N ASN A 4 -11.08 -18.21 -16.96
CA ASN A 4 -12.41 -18.74 -16.67
C ASN A 4 -12.82 -18.38 -15.22
N PRO A 5 -13.82 -17.50 -15.00
CA PRO A 5 -14.24 -17.09 -13.66
C PRO A 5 -14.93 -18.20 -12.86
N ASP A 6 -15.40 -19.27 -13.50
CA ASP A 6 -16.11 -20.38 -12.86
C ASP A 6 -15.17 -21.41 -12.20
N LEU A 7 -13.87 -21.28 -12.47
CA LEU A 7 -12.85 -22.14 -11.83
C LEU A 7 -12.43 -21.59 -10.48
N ASP A 8 -11.99 -22.48 -9.62
CA ASP A 8 -11.40 -22.15 -8.34
C ASP A 8 -10.21 -21.19 -8.49
N VAL A 9 -10.05 -20.27 -7.54
CA VAL A 9 -9.03 -19.21 -7.60
C VAL A 9 -7.62 -19.81 -7.65
N GLU A 10 -7.32 -20.82 -6.84
CA GLU A 10 -6.01 -21.46 -6.79
C GLU A 10 -5.66 -22.11 -8.14
N GLN A 11 -6.62 -22.81 -8.76
CA GLN A 11 -6.43 -23.39 -10.08
C GLN A 11 -6.14 -22.33 -11.14
N ARG A 12 -6.78 -21.15 -11.03
CA ARG A 12 -6.55 -20.04 -11.94
C ARG A 12 -5.18 -19.40 -11.73
N VAL A 13 -4.77 -19.26 -10.47
CA VAL A 13 -3.45 -18.73 -10.09
C VAL A 13 -2.34 -19.66 -10.61
N ASP A 14 -2.43 -20.96 -10.36
CA ASP A 14 -1.46 -21.94 -10.82
C ASP A 14 -1.30 -21.94 -12.35
N ASP A 15 -2.42 -21.93 -13.07
CA ASP A 15 -2.39 -21.86 -14.54
C ASP A 15 -1.76 -20.55 -15.02
N LEU A 16 -2.05 -19.41 -14.38
CA LEU A 16 -1.47 -18.11 -14.72
C LEU A 16 0.05 -18.09 -14.45
N LEU A 17 0.47 -18.48 -13.25
CA LEU A 17 1.87 -18.50 -12.85
C LEU A 17 2.72 -19.41 -13.74
N SER A 18 2.16 -20.53 -14.19
CA SER A 18 2.85 -21.45 -15.12
C SER A 18 3.12 -20.84 -16.51
N ARG A 19 2.40 -19.79 -16.88
CA ARG A 19 2.50 -19.09 -18.17
C ARG A 19 3.37 -17.83 -18.11
N MET A 20 3.58 -17.29 -16.91
CA MET A 20 4.32 -16.06 -16.71
C MET A 20 5.82 -16.27 -16.86
N THR A 21 6.49 -15.35 -17.53
CA THR A 21 7.95 -15.22 -17.48
C THR A 21 8.38 -14.65 -16.13
N ILE A 22 9.68 -14.68 -15.83
CA ILE A 22 10.19 -14.10 -14.59
C ILE A 22 9.98 -12.57 -14.57
N GLU A 23 10.15 -11.91 -15.71
CA GLU A 23 9.94 -10.48 -15.86
C GLU A 23 8.48 -10.10 -15.61
N GLU A 24 7.53 -10.87 -16.13
CA GLU A 24 6.12 -10.66 -15.88
C GLU A 24 5.72 -10.91 -14.41
N LYS A 25 6.36 -11.86 -13.72
CA LYS A 25 6.17 -12.08 -12.29
C LYS A 25 6.70 -10.90 -11.47
N ILE A 26 7.90 -10.40 -11.81
CA ILE A 26 8.48 -9.20 -11.21
C ILE A 26 7.57 -8.00 -11.47
N GLY A 27 7.11 -7.82 -12.70
CA GLY A 27 6.21 -6.73 -13.07
C GLY A 27 4.93 -6.68 -12.23
N GLN A 28 4.38 -7.84 -11.78
CA GLN A 28 3.24 -7.83 -10.88
C GLN A 28 3.57 -7.23 -9.49
N MET A 29 4.82 -7.20 -9.10
CA MET A 29 5.30 -6.61 -7.84
C MET A 29 5.63 -5.12 -7.98
N VAL A 30 5.52 -4.55 -9.18
CA VAL A 30 5.86 -3.15 -9.47
C VAL A 30 4.61 -2.28 -9.46
N GLN A 31 4.69 -1.13 -8.78
CA GLN A 31 3.65 -0.10 -8.74
C GLN A 31 4.19 1.22 -9.28
N PHE A 32 3.55 1.75 -10.33
CA PHE A 32 3.83 3.10 -10.83
C PHE A 32 2.82 4.10 -10.29
N VAL A 33 3.17 5.39 -10.34
CA VAL A 33 2.19 6.46 -10.13
C VAL A 33 1.33 6.67 -11.37
N GLY A 34 0.13 7.25 -11.19
CA GLY A 34 -0.76 7.58 -12.29
C GLY A 34 -0.08 8.42 -13.37
N MET A 35 -0.36 8.10 -14.63
CA MET A 35 0.27 8.73 -15.80
C MET A 35 0.05 10.26 -15.82
N ASN A 36 -1.08 10.74 -15.33
CA ASN A 36 -1.35 12.19 -15.27
C ASN A 36 -0.47 12.92 -14.24
N HIS A 37 0.01 12.23 -13.19
CA HIS A 37 1.03 12.78 -12.29
C HIS A 37 2.36 12.95 -13.01
N LEU A 38 2.80 11.96 -13.78
CA LEU A 38 4.01 12.04 -14.59
C LEU A 38 3.92 13.17 -15.61
N LYS A 39 2.84 13.24 -16.39
CA LYS A 39 2.60 14.33 -17.36
C LYS A 39 2.62 15.71 -16.71
N ARG A 40 2.10 15.85 -15.50
CA ARG A 40 2.10 17.10 -14.76
C ARG A 40 3.52 17.49 -14.35
N SER A 41 4.29 16.54 -13.85
CA SER A 41 5.70 16.75 -13.47
C SER A 41 6.55 17.07 -14.69
N GLU A 42 6.41 16.35 -15.81
CA GLU A 42 7.08 16.62 -17.08
C GLU A 42 6.81 18.02 -17.63
N LYS A 43 5.62 18.59 -17.33
CA LYS A 43 5.24 19.92 -17.80
C LYS A 43 5.87 21.05 -16.98
N PHE A 44 6.12 20.83 -15.69
CA PHE A 44 6.50 21.90 -14.75
C PHE A 44 7.97 21.83 -14.31
N LEU A 45 8.62 20.68 -14.47
CA LEU A 45 10.00 20.47 -14.05
C LEU A 45 10.83 19.93 -15.22
N SER A 46 12.04 20.47 -15.38
CA SER A 46 13.03 19.86 -16.25
C SER A 46 13.47 18.50 -15.67
N ILE A 47 14.03 17.63 -16.50
CA ILE A 47 14.57 16.33 -16.08
C ILE A 47 15.62 16.50 -14.96
N GLU A 48 16.42 17.56 -15.02
CA GLU A 48 17.41 17.84 -13.96
C GLU A 48 16.78 18.31 -12.64
N GLU A 49 15.69 19.05 -12.71
CA GLU A 49 14.93 19.47 -11.52
C GLU A 49 14.12 18.31 -10.93
N LEU A 50 13.54 17.44 -11.77
CA LEU A 50 12.92 16.19 -11.35
C LEU A 50 13.90 15.29 -10.58
N LYS A 51 15.13 15.15 -11.07
CA LYS A 51 16.18 14.35 -10.38
C LYS A 51 16.62 14.93 -9.03
N LYS A 52 16.40 16.22 -8.78
CA LYS A 52 16.80 16.91 -7.54
C LYS A 52 15.66 17.13 -6.56
N SER A 53 14.41 16.90 -6.98
CA SER A 53 13.25 17.10 -6.14
C SER A 53 12.88 15.82 -5.37
N ASP A 54 12.18 15.96 -4.22
CA ASP A 54 11.57 14.81 -3.56
C ASP A 54 10.50 14.13 -4.45
N ALA A 55 10.06 14.81 -5.50
CA ALA A 55 9.30 14.24 -6.61
C ALA A 55 10.15 13.38 -7.56
N SER A 56 11.45 13.22 -7.32
CA SER A 56 12.33 12.28 -8.04
C SER A 56 12.01 10.81 -7.77
N GLY A 57 11.19 10.53 -6.75
CA GLY A 57 10.51 9.25 -6.62
C GLY A 57 9.50 8.98 -7.72
N PHE A 58 9.30 9.91 -8.65
CA PHE A 58 8.62 9.67 -9.91
C PHE A 58 9.63 9.20 -10.97
N TYR A 59 10.16 7.99 -10.83
CA TYR A 59 10.90 7.26 -11.85
C TYR A 59 11.68 8.18 -12.84
N PRO A 60 12.87 8.70 -12.49
CA PRO A 60 13.57 9.75 -13.23
C PRO A 60 13.89 9.36 -14.67
N ASN A 61 13.79 8.08 -15.02
CA ASN A 61 14.04 7.54 -16.34
C ASN A 61 12.78 7.09 -17.08
N LEU A 62 11.58 7.22 -16.47
CA LEU A 62 10.31 6.82 -17.08
C LEU A 62 9.50 8.04 -17.51
N HIS A 63 9.25 8.17 -18.80
CA HIS A 63 8.33 9.16 -19.35
C HIS A 63 6.89 8.62 -19.41
N SER A 64 5.92 9.52 -19.23
CA SER A 64 4.49 9.16 -19.33
C SER A 64 4.13 8.48 -20.67
N SER A 65 4.84 8.79 -21.73
CA SER A 65 4.68 8.16 -23.04
C SER A 65 5.11 6.68 -23.10
N GLN A 66 5.93 6.22 -22.14
CA GLN A 66 6.42 4.84 -22.07
C GLN A 66 5.47 3.92 -21.27
N ILE A 67 4.56 4.50 -20.49
CA ILE A 67 3.60 3.73 -19.66
C ILE A 67 2.80 2.68 -20.46
N PRO A 68 2.23 3.00 -21.64
CA PRO A 68 1.51 2.01 -22.43
C PRO A 68 2.35 0.79 -22.80
N ASP A 69 3.64 0.99 -23.10
CA ASP A 69 4.54 -0.09 -23.48
C ASP A 69 4.97 -0.92 -22.26
N ALA A 70 5.20 -0.28 -21.10
CA ALA A 70 5.46 -0.97 -19.84
C ALA A 70 4.29 -1.87 -19.43
N ILE A 71 3.04 -1.40 -19.58
CA ILE A 71 1.85 -2.22 -19.31
C ILE A 71 1.78 -3.41 -20.29
N LYS A 72 1.99 -3.18 -21.59
CA LYS A 72 1.92 -4.23 -22.60
C LYS A 72 3.00 -5.30 -22.44
N SER A 73 4.18 -4.91 -21.99
CA SER A 73 5.28 -5.85 -21.69
C SER A 73 5.08 -6.64 -20.40
N GLY A 74 4.10 -6.25 -19.57
CA GLY A 74 3.87 -6.87 -18.26
C GLY A 74 4.86 -6.42 -17.18
N SER A 75 5.55 -5.28 -17.38
CA SER A 75 6.55 -4.74 -16.44
C SER A 75 5.95 -3.97 -15.27
N VAL A 76 4.61 -3.83 -15.19
CA VAL A 76 3.91 -3.16 -14.11
C VAL A 76 2.58 -3.85 -13.84
N GLY A 77 2.25 -4.06 -12.57
CA GLY A 77 1.02 -4.73 -12.12
C GLY A 77 0.01 -3.78 -11.46
N SER A 78 0.47 -2.61 -11.00
CA SER A 78 -0.43 -1.67 -10.31
C SER A 78 -0.06 -0.21 -10.52
N PHE A 79 -1.00 0.66 -10.19
CA PHE A 79 -0.83 2.11 -10.23
C PHE A 79 -1.30 2.76 -8.93
N LEU A 80 -0.53 3.73 -8.45
CA LEU A 80 -0.86 4.57 -7.32
C LEU A 80 -1.49 5.88 -7.82
N HIS A 81 -2.57 6.32 -7.17
CA HIS A 81 -3.18 7.64 -7.38
C HIS A 81 -3.59 7.94 -8.83
N VAL A 82 -4.31 7.02 -9.45
CA VAL A 82 -5.04 7.31 -10.69
C VAL A 82 -6.37 7.99 -10.30
N LEU A 83 -6.45 9.30 -10.53
CA LEU A 83 -7.54 10.15 -10.01
C LEU A 83 -8.62 10.47 -11.04
N ASP A 84 -8.52 9.89 -12.23
CA ASP A 84 -9.42 10.16 -13.36
C ASP A 84 -9.89 8.87 -14.01
N VAL A 85 -11.21 8.75 -14.17
CA VAL A 85 -11.85 7.55 -14.76
C VAL A 85 -11.37 7.28 -16.19
N ALA A 86 -11.13 8.32 -16.98
CA ALA A 86 -10.66 8.16 -18.35
C ALA A 86 -9.23 7.61 -18.36
N GLU A 87 -8.38 8.06 -17.43
CA GLU A 87 -7.04 7.50 -17.24
C GLU A 87 -7.11 6.03 -16.79
N ALA A 88 -7.93 5.71 -15.78
CA ALA A 88 -8.11 4.33 -15.31
C ALA A 88 -8.53 3.39 -16.45
N ASN A 89 -9.52 3.80 -17.24
CA ASN A 89 -9.98 3.02 -18.40
C ASN A 89 -8.89 2.90 -19.48
N PHE A 90 -8.11 3.95 -19.70
CA PHE A 90 -6.99 3.93 -20.66
C PHE A 90 -5.93 2.92 -20.25
N LEU A 91 -5.50 2.92 -18.99
CA LEU A 91 -4.51 1.98 -18.45
C LEU A 91 -5.02 0.54 -18.51
N GLN A 92 -6.26 0.28 -18.08
CA GLN A 92 -6.88 -1.04 -18.13
C GLN A 92 -6.97 -1.59 -19.55
N LYS A 93 -7.31 -0.74 -20.53
CA LYS A 93 -7.35 -1.15 -21.94
C LYS A 93 -5.98 -1.61 -22.47
N HIS A 94 -4.88 -1.01 -22.00
CA HIS A 94 -3.54 -1.47 -22.35
C HIS A 94 -3.22 -2.82 -21.68
N ALA A 95 -3.64 -3.02 -20.43
CA ALA A 95 -3.48 -4.27 -19.71
C ALA A 95 -4.24 -5.44 -20.38
N GLU A 96 -5.49 -5.21 -20.78
CA GLU A 96 -6.29 -6.19 -21.53
C GLU A 96 -5.63 -6.66 -22.83
N ASN A 97 -4.88 -5.75 -23.48
CA ASN A 97 -4.17 -6.03 -24.73
C ASN A 97 -2.73 -6.52 -24.51
N SER A 98 -2.30 -6.76 -23.29
CA SER A 98 -1.02 -7.41 -22.99
C SER A 98 -1.08 -8.91 -23.26
N ARG A 99 0.07 -9.58 -23.29
CA ARG A 99 0.18 -11.02 -23.59
C ARG A 99 -0.73 -11.90 -22.71
N LEU A 100 -0.80 -11.60 -21.43
CA LEU A 100 -1.61 -12.33 -20.47
C LEU A 100 -2.96 -11.69 -20.20
N GLY A 101 -3.11 -10.40 -20.43
CA GLY A 101 -4.34 -9.66 -20.21
C GLY A 101 -4.70 -9.59 -18.71
N ILE A 102 -3.70 -9.47 -17.83
CA ILE A 102 -3.91 -9.32 -16.39
C ILE A 102 -4.37 -7.88 -16.13
N PRO A 103 -5.52 -7.66 -15.48
CA PRO A 103 -5.96 -6.33 -15.11
C PRO A 103 -5.01 -5.67 -14.11
N LEU A 104 -4.87 -4.35 -14.20
CA LEU A 104 -4.08 -3.57 -13.26
C LEU A 104 -4.84 -3.36 -11.95
N ILE A 105 -4.12 -3.37 -10.83
CA ILE A 105 -4.65 -2.91 -9.55
C ILE A 105 -4.39 -1.40 -9.43
N ILE A 106 -5.43 -0.62 -9.16
CA ILE A 106 -5.31 0.83 -8.95
C ILE A 106 -5.53 1.11 -7.47
N GLY A 107 -4.49 1.66 -6.82
CA GLY A 107 -4.47 2.01 -5.41
C GLY A 107 -4.59 3.52 -5.18
N ILE A 108 -5.23 3.91 -4.06
CA ILE A 108 -5.41 5.29 -3.65
C ILE A 108 -5.47 5.42 -2.13
N ASP A 109 -5.06 6.58 -1.58
CA ASP A 109 -5.21 6.88 -0.15
C ASP A 109 -6.62 7.40 0.17
N ALA A 110 -7.58 6.51 0.29
CA ALA A 110 -8.95 6.83 0.70
C ALA A 110 -9.11 6.70 2.22
N ILE A 111 -8.37 7.51 2.99
CA ILE A 111 -8.27 7.42 4.46
C ILE A 111 -9.58 7.85 5.15
N HIS A 112 -10.28 8.83 4.60
CA HIS A 112 -11.56 9.34 5.12
C HIS A 112 -12.50 9.76 3.98
N GLY A 113 -12.92 8.78 3.21
CA GLY A 113 -13.61 8.94 1.93
C GLY A 113 -12.63 8.89 0.75
N ASN A 114 -13.14 8.86 -0.46
CA ASN A 114 -12.34 8.89 -1.68
C ASN A 114 -11.87 10.32 -2.03
N ALA A 115 -11.36 11.03 -1.01
CA ALA A 115 -11.16 12.47 -0.97
C ALA A 115 -10.20 13.04 -2.02
N MET A 116 -9.35 12.20 -2.62
CA MET A 116 -8.42 12.60 -3.68
C MET A 116 -9.10 12.75 -5.04
N VAL A 117 -10.27 12.16 -5.22
CA VAL A 117 -11.02 12.22 -6.49
C VAL A 117 -12.09 13.31 -6.41
N ARG A 118 -12.09 14.20 -7.38
CA ARG A 118 -13.04 15.32 -7.41
C ARG A 118 -14.49 14.83 -7.55
N GLY A 119 -15.34 15.32 -6.66
CA GLY A 119 -16.79 15.06 -6.68
C GLY A 119 -17.23 13.87 -5.82
N THR A 120 -16.30 13.23 -5.12
CA THR A 120 -16.58 12.18 -4.14
C THR A 120 -16.76 12.76 -2.74
N THR A 121 -17.26 11.93 -1.82
CA THR A 121 -17.53 12.33 -0.44
C THR A 121 -16.24 12.38 0.39
N VAL A 122 -16.11 13.42 1.20
CA VAL A 122 -15.04 13.57 2.21
C VAL A 122 -15.68 13.44 3.59
N TYR A 123 -15.28 12.42 4.32
CA TYR A 123 -15.70 12.19 5.70
C TYR A 123 -14.79 12.94 6.69
N PRO A 124 -15.17 13.07 7.97
CA PRO A 124 -14.27 13.57 9.00
C PRO A 124 -12.96 12.76 9.06
N ALA A 125 -11.87 13.42 9.46
CA ALA A 125 -10.60 12.71 9.66
C ALA A 125 -10.77 11.54 10.66
N PRO A 126 -9.97 10.46 10.56
CA PRO A 126 -10.10 9.28 11.41
C PRO A 126 -10.11 9.60 12.91
N LEU A 127 -9.29 10.55 13.37
CA LEU A 127 -9.31 11.00 14.76
C LEU A 127 -10.67 11.59 15.18
N ALA A 128 -11.33 12.34 14.29
CA ALA A 128 -12.67 12.86 14.53
C ALA A 128 -13.74 11.76 14.46
N MET A 129 -13.60 10.79 13.54
CA MET A 129 -14.48 9.62 13.52
C MET A 129 -14.37 8.79 14.81
N ALA A 130 -13.13 8.59 15.31
CA ALA A 130 -12.88 7.88 16.56
C ALA A 130 -13.55 8.55 17.77
N SER A 131 -13.65 9.89 17.78
CA SER A 131 -14.33 10.65 18.83
C SER A 131 -15.83 10.33 18.97
N SER A 132 -16.44 9.72 17.96
CA SER A 132 -17.84 9.26 18.02
C SER A 132 -18.02 7.98 18.82
N TRP A 133 -16.97 7.17 19.00
CA TRP A 133 -17.01 5.81 19.55
C TRP A 133 -18.01 4.88 18.84
N ASN A 134 -18.37 5.21 17.60
CA ASN A 134 -19.37 4.50 16.83
C ASN A 134 -18.75 3.75 15.64
N THR A 135 -18.45 2.48 15.84
CA THR A 135 -17.87 1.61 14.81
C THR A 135 -18.83 1.36 13.64
N GLU A 136 -20.14 1.36 13.88
CA GLU A 136 -21.15 1.14 12.83
C GLU A 136 -21.15 2.29 11.81
N LEU A 137 -20.99 3.54 12.28
CA LEU A 137 -20.88 4.70 11.39
C LEU A 137 -19.57 4.67 10.58
N VAL A 138 -18.46 4.21 11.17
CA VAL A 138 -17.19 4.06 10.46
C VAL A 138 -17.29 2.98 9.38
N GLU A 139 -17.91 1.84 9.70
CA GLU A 139 -18.16 0.78 8.72
C GLU A 139 -19.04 1.26 7.57
N GLN A 140 -20.14 1.97 7.86
CA GLN A 140 -21.05 2.53 6.86
C GLN A 140 -20.33 3.53 5.95
N ALA A 141 -19.56 4.48 6.51
CA ALA A 141 -18.77 5.44 5.75
C ALA A 141 -17.76 4.73 4.83
N SER A 142 -17.21 3.60 5.28
CA SER A 142 -16.25 2.80 4.52
C SER A 142 -16.90 2.02 3.37
N ILE A 143 -18.13 1.54 3.55
CA ILE A 143 -18.94 0.93 2.47
C ILE A 143 -19.19 1.94 1.36
N GLU A 144 -19.60 3.15 1.71
CA GLU A 144 -19.83 4.21 0.73
C GLU A 144 -18.53 4.64 0.04
N THR A 145 -17.44 4.75 0.80
CA THR A 145 -16.10 5.03 0.25
C THR A 145 -15.69 3.99 -0.78
N ALA A 146 -15.87 2.70 -0.47
CA ALA A 146 -15.55 1.61 -1.39
C ALA A 146 -16.39 1.69 -2.68
N SER A 147 -17.68 2.01 -2.56
CA SER A 147 -18.58 2.20 -3.71
C SER A 147 -18.10 3.34 -4.63
N GLU A 148 -17.74 4.50 -4.06
CA GLU A 148 -17.19 5.63 -4.81
C GLU A 148 -15.83 5.31 -5.44
N MET A 149 -14.97 4.57 -4.75
CA MET A 149 -13.70 4.10 -5.29
C MET A 149 -13.89 3.20 -6.51
N ARG A 150 -14.79 2.21 -6.42
CA ARG A 150 -15.11 1.32 -7.54
C ARG A 150 -15.70 2.09 -8.72
N ALA A 151 -16.57 3.04 -8.46
CA ALA A 151 -17.16 3.89 -9.49
C ALA A 151 -16.11 4.77 -10.20
N THR A 152 -15.01 5.10 -9.55
CA THR A 152 -13.92 5.92 -10.08
C THR A 152 -12.72 5.12 -10.59
N GLY A 153 -12.79 3.78 -10.56
CA GLY A 153 -11.79 2.87 -11.13
C GLY A 153 -10.72 2.40 -10.17
N SER A 154 -10.84 2.67 -8.86
CA SER A 154 -9.91 2.19 -7.84
C SER A 154 -10.34 0.85 -7.25
N HIS A 155 -9.36 0.01 -6.90
CA HIS A 155 -9.58 -1.37 -6.43
C HIS A 155 -8.96 -1.62 -5.05
N TRP A 156 -8.04 -0.77 -4.63
CA TRP A 156 -7.22 -0.92 -3.45
C TRP A 156 -7.07 0.42 -2.73
N THR A 157 -7.23 0.45 -1.43
CA THR A 157 -6.98 1.66 -0.64
C THR A 157 -5.89 1.43 0.38
N PHE A 158 -5.05 2.46 0.60
CA PHE A 158 -4.04 2.46 1.65
C PHE A 158 -4.64 2.99 2.96
N ALA A 159 -5.69 2.31 3.41
CA ALA A 159 -6.45 2.54 4.64
C ALA A 159 -7.00 1.20 5.17
N PRO A 160 -7.20 1.07 6.50
CA PRO A 160 -7.08 2.07 7.57
C PRO A 160 -5.65 2.37 8.01
N ASN A 161 -5.41 3.61 8.48
CA ASN A 161 -4.23 3.91 9.30
C ASN A 161 -4.56 3.54 10.76
N ILE A 162 -3.94 2.47 11.25
CA ILE A 162 -4.10 1.94 12.61
C ILE A 162 -2.83 2.07 13.44
N ASP A 163 -1.97 3.04 13.08
CA ASP A 163 -0.91 3.49 13.97
C ASP A 163 -1.48 4.02 15.29
N LEU A 164 -0.76 3.80 16.38
CA LEU A 164 -1.06 4.44 17.66
C LEU A 164 -0.34 5.79 17.71
N ALA A 165 -1.10 6.89 17.72
CA ALA A 165 -0.58 8.24 17.76
C ALA A 165 -0.15 8.63 19.20
N ARG A 166 0.89 8.01 19.74
CA ARG A 166 1.33 8.20 21.13
C ARG A 166 2.21 9.43 21.33
N ASP A 167 2.85 9.91 20.26
CA ASP A 167 3.59 11.19 20.27
C ASP A 167 2.77 12.29 19.58
N ALA A 168 2.27 13.26 20.33
CA ALA A 168 1.49 14.37 19.82
C ALA A 168 2.27 15.32 18.86
N ARG A 169 3.61 15.21 18.82
CA ARG A 169 4.45 15.96 17.87
C ARG A 169 4.42 15.34 16.46
N TRP A 170 4.05 14.06 16.36
CA TRP A 170 3.99 13.38 15.07
C TRP A 170 2.95 13.99 14.15
N GLY A 171 3.37 14.43 12.96
CA GLY A 171 2.52 15.20 12.03
C GLY A 171 1.34 14.42 11.44
N ARG A 172 1.26 13.08 11.63
CA ARG A 172 0.22 12.21 11.07
C ARG A 172 -0.86 11.77 12.07
N VAL A 173 -0.89 12.37 13.26
CA VAL A 173 -1.90 12.06 14.31
C VAL A 173 -3.33 12.09 13.74
N GLY A 174 -3.63 13.10 12.90
CA GLY A 174 -4.97 13.26 12.29
C GLY A 174 -5.40 12.13 11.34
N GLU A 175 -4.43 11.35 10.81
CA GLU A 175 -4.72 10.20 9.94
C GLU A 175 -5.13 8.94 10.71
N THR A 176 -4.94 8.93 12.03
CA THR A 176 -5.14 7.77 12.91
C THR A 176 -6.44 7.88 13.71
N PHE A 177 -6.86 6.79 14.29
CA PHE A 177 -7.99 6.76 15.25
C PHE A 177 -7.59 7.13 16.68
N GLY A 178 -6.33 7.58 16.92
CA GLY A 178 -5.84 8.04 18.21
C GLY A 178 -4.74 7.18 18.82
N GLU A 179 -4.60 7.23 20.16
CA GLU A 179 -3.52 6.59 20.89
C GLU A 179 -3.91 5.29 21.61
N ASP A 180 -5.22 5.04 21.76
CA ASP A 180 -5.73 3.89 22.51
C ASP A 180 -5.75 2.63 21.64
N THR A 181 -5.03 1.60 22.07
CA THR A 181 -4.85 0.32 21.38
C THR A 181 -6.19 -0.37 21.07
N TYR A 182 -7.14 -0.32 22.01
CA TYR A 182 -8.44 -0.97 21.84
C TYR A 182 -9.30 -0.23 20.82
N LEU A 183 -9.45 1.08 20.99
CA LEU A 183 -10.27 1.93 20.11
C LEU A 183 -9.75 1.92 18.67
N VAL A 184 -8.43 2.09 18.49
CA VAL A 184 -7.79 2.03 17.17
C VAL A 184 -8.06 0.68 16.49
N GLY A 185 -7.98 -0.41 17.25
CA GLY A 185 -8.27 -1.75 16.73
C GLY A 185 -9.73 -1.90 16.30
N GLU A 186 -10.71 -1.46 17.12
CA GLU A 186 -12.12 -1.57 16.78
C GLU A 186 -12.53 -0.71 15.57
N MET A 187 -12.03 0.53 15.51
CA MET A 187 -12.27 1.43 14.37
C MET A 187 -11.60 0.92 13.08
N GLY A 188 -10.39 0.38 13.21
CA GLY A 188 -9.67 -0.26 12.09
C GLY A 188 -10.43 -1.46 11.54
N VAL A 189 -10.94 -2.34 12.41
CA VAL A 189 -11.79 -3.49 12.01
C VAL A 189 -13.05 -3.03 11.29
N ALA A 190 -13.73 -2.00 11.80
CA ALA A 190 -14.93 -1.46 11.17
C ALA A 190 -14.63 -0.95 9.76
N MET A 191 -13.52 -0.22 9.59
CA MET A 191 -13.09 0.26 8.26
C MET A 191 -12.74 -0.89 7.31
N VAL A 192 -11.99 -1.90 7.76
CA VAL A 192 -11.67 -3.09 6.95
C VAL A 192 -12.94 -3.80 6.47
N ARG A 193 -13.91 -4.03 7.37
CA ARG A 193 -15.18 -4.69 7.03
C ARG A 193 -15.98 -3.90 6.01
N GLY A 194 -16.09 -2.59 6.19
CA GLY A 194 -16.79 -1.73 5.24
C GLY A 194 -16.14 -1.68 3.87
N LEU A 195 -14.82 -1.60 3.80
CA LEU A 195 -14.08 -1.57 2.54
C LEU A 195 -14.15 -2.91 1.79
N GLN A 196 -13.88 -4.02 2.45
CA GLN A 196 -13.77 -5.34 1.82
C GLN A 196 -15.10 -6.08 1.68
N GLN A 197 -16.12 -5.74 2.47
CA GLN A 197 -17.46 -6.31 2.39
C GLN A 197 -17.48 -7.85 2.38
N GLY A 198 -16.62 -8.47 3.17
CA GLY A 198 -16.50 -9.91 3.32
C GLY A 198 -15.47 -10.53 2.39
N ASP A 199 -15.91 -11.25 1.36
CA ASP A 199 -15.09 -12.11 0.50
C ASP A 199 -14.78 -11.53 -0.89
N PHE A 200 -14.91 -10.22 -1.06
CA PHE A 200 -14.77 -9.54 -2.37
C PHE A 200 -15.77 -9.96 -3.45
N SER A 201 -16.81 -10.70 -3.13
CA SER A 201 -17.88 -11.03 -4.07
C SER A 201 -18.73 -9.81 -4.47
N SER A 202 -18.76 -8.80 -3.61
CA SER A 202 -19.41 -7.52 -3.89
C SER A 202 -18.66 -6.75 -4.98
N ARG A 203 -19.38 -6.23 -5.97
CA ARG A 203 -18.81 -5.36 -7.00
C ARG A 203 -18.27 -4.04 -6.44
N ASN A 204 -18.70 -3.66 -5.26
CA ASN A 204 -18.30 -2.43 -4.58
C ASN A 204 -17.14 -2.66 -3.59
N ALA A 205 -16.75 -3.91 -3.34
CA ALA A 205 -15.63 -4.20 -2.46
C ALA A 205 -14.30 -3.71 -3.04
N VAL A 206 -13.45 -3.20 -2.17
CA VAL A 206 -12.07 -2.80 -2.46
C VAL A 206 -11.12 -3.45 -1.45
N VAL A 207 -9.90 -3.70 -1.86
CA VAL A 207 -8.87 -4.23 -0.96
C VAL A 207 -8.48 -3.17 0.05
N ALA A 208 -8.54 -3.50 1.34
CA ALA A 208 -8.05 -2.66 2.43
C ALA A 208 -6.56 -2.91 2.69
N ASN A 209 -5.88 -1.90 3.19
CA ASN A 209 -4.48 -1.96 3.58
C ASN A 209 -4.31 -1.39 4.98
N ALA A 210 -4.01 -2.25 5.94
CA ALA A 210 -3.72 -1.78 7.30
C ALA A 210 -2.30 -1.22 7.35
N LYS A 211 -2.18 0.02 7.84
CA LYS A 211 -0.90 0.74 7.86
C LYS A 211 -0.69 1.51 9.16
N HIS A 212 0.55 1.79 9.52
CA HIS A 212 1.79 1.30 8.95
C HIS A 212 2.39 0.25 9.89
N TRP A 213 2.76 -0.88 9.37
CA TRP A 213 3.31 -1.99 10.13
C TRP A 213 4.82 -1.78 10.38
N VAL A 214 5.28 -1.28 11.57
CA VAL A 214 4.55 -1.02 12.79
C VAL A 214 5.22 0.12 13.57
N ALA A 215 4.50 0.67 14.53
CA ALA A 215 5.01 1.58 15.56
C ALA A 215 5.55 2.93 15.06
N GLY A 216 5.07 3.42 13.90
CA GLY A 216 5.46 4.73 13.36
C GLY A 216 4.93 5.93 14.13
N GLY A 217 3.93 5.77 15.00
CA GLY A 217 3.23 6.86 15.69
C GLY A 217 3.83 7.28 17.05
N GLU A 218 4.99 6.75 17.44
CA GLU A 218 5.76 7.17 18.61
C GLU A 218 7.25 7.38 18.25
N PRO A 219 7.54 8.23 17.25
CA PRO A 219 8.91 8.43 16.79
C PRO A 219 9.75 9.18 17.85
N LEU A 220 10.98 8.76 18.11
CA LEU A 220 11.87 9.33 19.14
C LEU A 220 11.97 10.87 19.06
N THR A 221 12.04 11.44 17.86
CA THR A 221 12.18 12.89 17.67
C THR A 221 10.84 13.61 17.46
N GLY A 222 9.73 12.89 17.35
CA GLY A 222 8.44 13.42 16.92
C GLY A 222 8.30 13.61 15.40
N ILE A 223 9.38 13.42 14.64
CA ILE A 223 9.37 13.57 13.18
C ILE A 223 9.07 12.22 12.53
N ASN A 224 8.22 12.22 11.51
CA ASN A 224 7.95 11.02 10.71
C ASN A 224 9.27 10.42 10.16
N LEU A 225 9.39 9.13 10.00
CA LEU A 225 10.57 8.35 9.65
C LEU A 225 11.64 8.21 10.76
N SER A 226 11.52 8.95 11.85
CA SER A 226 12.47 8.83 12.96
C SER A 226 12.37 7.44 13.60
N PRO A 227 13.50 6.88 14.09
CA PRO A 227 13.52 5.59 14.76
C PRO A 227 12.56 5.50 15.94
N MET A 228 12.18 4.28 16.29
CA MET A 228 11.48 3.96 17.52
C MET A 228 12.28 2.94 18.34
N ASP A 229 12.56 3.29 19.60
CA ASP A 229 13.12 2.36 20.59
C ASP A 229 12.00 1.86 21.49
N VAL A 230 11.70 0.57 21.41
CA VAL A 230 10.57 -0.02 22.12
C VAL A 230 10.88 -1.44 22.57
N SER A 231 10.42 -1.82 23.76
CA SER A 231 10.57 -3.21 24.20
C SER A 231 9.67 -4.14 23.37
N LEU A 232 10.08 -5.40 23.21
CA LEU A 232 9.22 -6.43 22.61
C LEU A 232 7.89 -6.55 23.35
N ARG A 233 7.91 -6.42 24.68
CA ARG A 233 6.69 -6.43 25.48
C ARG A 233 5.72 -5.34 25.03
N THR A 234 6.17 -4.11 24.88
CA THR A 234 5.35 -2.98 24.45
C THR A 234 4.84 -3.18 23.02
N LEU A 235 5.65 -3.74 22.11
CA LEU A 235 5.19 -4.10 20.78
C LEU A 235 4.00 -5.08 20.84
N TYR A 236 4.11 -6.14 21.62
CA TYR A 236 3.06 -7.16 21.74
C TYR A 236 1.83 -6.69 22.53
N GLU A 237 1.99 -5.83 23.53
CA GLU A 237 0.88 -5.36 24.37
C GLU A 237 0.12 -4.17 23.74
N ASP A 238 0.84 -3.27 23.04
CA ASP A 238 0.26 -2.00 22.57
C ASP A 238 0.17 -1.96 21.03
N PHE A 239 1.27 -2.12 20.31
CA PHE A 239 1.34 -1.81 18.88
C PHE A 239 0.83 -2.92 17.95
N PHE A 240 1.02 -4.17 18.31
CA PHE A 240 0.57 -5.32 17.51
C PHE A 240 -0.92 -5.61 17.55
N PRO A 241 -1.65 -5.40 18.68
CA PRO A 241 -3.04 -5.81 18.77
C PRO A 241 -3.99 -5.20 17.71
N PRO A 242 -3.91 -3.91 17.33
CA PRO A 242 -4.73 -3.36 16.25
C PRO A 242 -4.53 -4.10 14.92
N PHE A 243 -3.29 -4.42 14.58
CA PHE A 243 -2.94 -5.16 13.36
C PHE A 243 -3.42 -6.60 13.40
N LYS A 244 -3.27 -7.27 14.56
CA LYS A 244 -3.81 -8.62 14.72
C LYS A 244 -5.33 -8.67 14.57
N LYS A 245 -6.06 -7.69 15.14
CA LYS A 245 -7.50 -7.55 14.93
C LYS A 245 -7.85 -7.32 13.46
N ALA A 246 -7.05 -6.53 12.73
CA ALA A 246 -7.27 -6.33 11.30
C ALA A 246 -7.10 -7.64 10.50
N ILE A 247 -6.11 -8.49 10.85
CA ILE A 247 -5.95 -9.84 10.27
C ILE A 247 -7.19 -10.69 10.56
N ASP A 248 -7.65 -10.71 11.81
CA ASP A 248 -8.81 -11.49 12.23
C ASP A 248 -10.12 -11.00 11.55
N ALA A 249 -10.15 -9.73 11.15
CA ALA A 249 -11.21 -9.15 10.32
C ALA A 249 -11.05 -9.41 8.81
N GLY A 250 -9.97 -10.10 8.40
CA GLY A 250 -9.72 -10.50 7.02
C GLY A 250 -9.04 -9.44 6.16
N VAL A 251 -8.31 -8.47 6.75
CA VAL A 251 -7.54 -7.50 5.94
C VAL A 251 -6.61 -8.22 4.98
N PHE A 252 -6.59 -7.77 3.73
CA PHE A 252 -5.86 -8.49 2.68
C PHE A 252 -4.44 -7.96 2.47
N THR A 253 -4.15 -6.71 2.84
CA THR A 253 -2.82 -6.13 2.66
C THR A 253 -2.36 -5.33 3.85
N PHE A 254 -1.04 -5.27 4.03
CA PHE A 254 -0.36 -4.40 4.98
C PHE A 254 0.60 -3.47 4.24
N MET A 255 0.86 -2.30 4.81
CA MET A 255 1.96 -1.43 4.40
C MET A 255 2.99 -1.39 5.53
N ALA A 256 4.25 -1.66 5.22
CA ALA A 256 5.33 -1.55 6.18
C ALA A 256 5.56 -0.08 6.60
N ALA A 257 6.04 0.13 7.82
CA ALA A 257 6.24 1.48 8.34
C ALA A 257 7.58 2.08 7.90
N HIS A 258 7.63 3.40 7.75
CA HIS A 258 8.84 4.13 7.35
C HIS A 258 10.02 4.00 8.32
N ASN A 259 9.75 3.78 9.60
CA ASN A 259 10.71 3.87 10.68
C ASN A 259 11.54 2.60 10.89
N GLU A 260 12.62 2.77 11.62
CA GLU A 260 13.35 1.68 12.26
C GLU A 260 12.71 1.34 13.61
N ILE A 261 12.74 0.08 13.97
CA ILE A 261 12.39 -0.40 15.31
C ILE A 261 13.64 -1.03 15.91
N ASN A 262 14.13 -0.44 17.01
CA ASN A 262 15.33 -0.90 17.70
C ASN A 262 16.56 -1.03 16.76
N GLY A 263 16.66 -0.12 15.77
CA GLY A 263 17.76 -0.07 14.81
C GLY A 263 17.57 -0.95 13.56
N GLU A 264 16.43 -1.62 13.40
CA GLU A 264 16.10 -2.43 12.22
C GLU A 264 14.96 -1.78 11.43
N PRO A 265 15.16 -1.36 10.16
CA PRO A 265 14.10 -0.81 9.32
C PRO A 265 12.96 -1.82 9.11
N ALA A 266 11.71 -1.37 9.29
CA ALA A 266 10.55 -2.24 9.18
C ALA A 266 10.44 -2.93 7.82
N HIS A 267 10.87 -2.29 6.74
CA HIS A 267 10.86 -2.83 5.38
C HIS A 267 11.86 -3.97 5.14
N GLY A 268 12.92 -4.07 5.94
CA GLY A 268 13.92 -5.14 5.86
C GLY A 268 13.84 -6.14 7.01
N SER A 269 12.89 -5.97 7.93
CA SER A 269 12.81 -6.79 9.14
C SER A 269 12.18 -8.16 8.89
N HIS A 270 13.01 -9.20 8.87
CA HIS A 270 12.54 -10.58 8.83
C HIS A 270 11.66 -10.92 10.05
N PHE A 271 11.99 -10.40 11.22
CA PHE A 271 11.18 -10.58 12.41
C PHE A 271 9.74 -10.09 12.22
N LEU A 272 9.57 -8.85 11.75
CA LEU A 272 8.23 -8.26 11.59
C LEU A 272 7.45 -8.91 10.43
N LEU A 273 8.09 -9.07 9.28
CA LEU A 273 7.41 -9.44 8.04
C LEU A 273 7.27 -10.95 7.87
N THR A 274 8.21 -11.74 8.37
CA THR A 274 8.18 -13.21 8.26
C THR A 274 7.74 -13.84 9.58
N GLU A 275 8.54 -13.69 10.65
CA GLU A 275 8.27 -14.44 11.88
C GLU A 275 6.93 -14.06 12.52
N VAL A 276 6.62 -12.76 12.64
CA VAL A 276 5.36 -12.31 13.24
C VAL A 276 4.19 -12.49 12.27
N LEU A 277 4.25 -11.91 11.07
CA LEU A 277 3.11 -11.93 10.16
C LEU A 277 2.86 -13.33 9.57
N ARG A 278 3.90 -13.98 9.02
CA ARG A 278 3.71 -15.24 8.30
C ARG A 278 3.69 -16.44 9.25
N ASP A 279 4.73 -16.56 10.08
CA ASP A 279 4.92 -17.78 10.88
C ASP A 279 3.99 -17.83 12.09
N ASN A 280 3.84 -16.71 12.82
CA ASN A 280 3.03 -16.68 14.03
C ASN A 280 1.55 -16.38 13.76
N TRP A 281 1.26 -15.36 12.93
CA TRP A 281 -0.11 -14.91 12.71
C TRP A 281 -0.80 -15.52 11.49
N LYS A 282 -0.03 -16.26 10.66
CA LYS A 282 -0.54 -16.92 9.44
C LYS A 282 -1.23 -15.94 8.48
N PHE A 283 -0.69 -14.73 8.37
CA PHE A 283 -1.19 -13.76 7.42
C PHE A 283 -0.93 -14.22 5.98
N GLU A 284 -1.98 -14.42 5.20
CA GLU A 284 -1.93 -14.96 3.83
C GLU A 284 -1.90 -13.88 2.75
N GLY A 285 -2.24 -12.62 3.10
CA GLY A 285 -2.20 -11.49 2.18
C GLY A 285 -0.78 -11.05 1.82
N PHE A 286 -0.59 -9.85 1.28
CA PHE A 286 0.74 -9.35 0.96
C PHE A 286 1.07 -8.03 1.68
N VAL A 287 2.37 -7.73 1.78
CA VAL A 287 2.88 -6.49 2.34
C VAL A 287 3.41 -5.63 1.21
N VAL A 288 2.96 -4.37 1.17
CA VAL A 288 3.45 -3.35 0.22
C VAL A 288 4.45 -2.44 0.94
N SER A 289 5.43 -1.91 0.21
CA SER A 289 6.30 -0.86 0.73
C SER A 289 5.53 0.45 0.89
N ASP A 290 5.96 1.30 1.80
CA ASP A 290 5.62 2.71 1.77
C ASP A 290 6.51 3.43 0.75
N TRP A 291 6.21 4.70 0.49
CA TRP A 291 6.82 5.51 -0.55
C TRP A 291 8.35 5.57 -0.44
N MET A 292 9.06 5.08 -1.46
CA MET A 292 10.53 5.05 -1.58
C MET A 292 11.29 4.27 -0.49
N ASP A 293 10.63 3.47 0.33
CA ASP A 293 11.28 2.89 1.51
C ASP A 293 12.20 1.71 1.21
N VAL A 294 12.01 1.04 0.08
CA VAL A 294 12.98 0.05 -0.38
C VAL A 294 14.31 0.74 -0.67
N SER A 295 14.31 1.82 -1.45
CA SER A 295 15.53 2.57 -1.74
C SER A 295 16.12 3.23 -0.49
N ARG A 296 15.29 3.59 0.50
CA ARG A 296 15.74 4.19 1.77
C ARG A 296 16.57 3.25 2.65
N LEU A 297 16.49 1.93 2.47
CA LEU A 297 17.42 1.03 3.16
C LEU A 297 18.87 1.35 2.79
N HIS A 298 19.11 1.75 1.53
CA HIS A 298 20.42 2.20 1.07
C HIS A 298 20.66 3.70 1.31
N THR A 299 19.69 4.55 0.93
CA THR A 299 19.90 6.02 0.88
C THR A 299 19.75 6.72 2.21
N PHE A 300 18.89 6.22 3.09
CA PHE A 300 18.53 6.84 4.38
C PHE A 300 19.01 6.01 5.57
N HIS A 301 18.51 4.79 5.73
CA HIS A 301 18.83 3.90 6.85
C HIS A 301 20.27 3.37 6.83
N LYS A 302 20.91 3.33 5.65
CA LYS A 302 22.30 2.90 5.46
C LYS A 302 22.58 1.44 5.89
N VAL A 303 21.57 0.60 5.86
CA VAL A 303 21.68 -0.84 6.18
C VAL A 303 21.97 -1.70 4.96
N ALA A 304 21.63 -1.22 3.76
CA ALA A 304 21.95 -1.85 2.49
C ALA A 304 23.16 -1.17 1.84
N LYS A 305 24.06 -1.97 1.28
CA LYS A 305 25.30 -1.46 0.63
C LYS A 305 25.05 -0.83 -0.72
N THR A 306 24.11 -1.39 -1.47
CA THR A 306 23.70 -0.94 -2.80
C THR A 306 22.18 -0.95 -2.92
N PRO A 307 21.59 -0.31 -3.93
CA PRO A 307 20.16 -0.42 -4.22
C PRO A 307 19.70 -1.87 -4.39
N GLU A 308 20.46 -2.70 -5.11
CA GLU A 308 20.12 -4.12 -5.33
C GLU A 308 20.14 -4.91 -4.01
N ASP A 309 21.05 -4.57 -3.09
CA ASP A 309 21.09 -5.15 -1.74
C ASP A 309 19.83 -4.74 -0.94
N ALA A 310 19.35 -3.51 -1.12
CA ALA A 310 18.10 -3.06 -0.51
C ALA A 310 16.90 -3.89 -1.00
N VAL A 311 16.78 -4.09 -2.32
CA VAL A 311 15.74 -4.94 -2.91
C VAL A 311 15.86 -6.38 -2.39
N PHE A 312 17.07 -6.94 -2.36
CA PHE A 312 17.30 -8.28 -1.83
C PHE A 312 16.82 -8.42 -0.38
N GLN A 313 17.19 -7.48 0.50
CA GLN A 313 16.80 -7.49 1.90
C GLN A 313 15.28 -7.45 2.05
N THR A 314 14.59 -6.59 1.31
CA THR A 314 13.13 -6.44 1.40
C THR A 314 12.39 -7.68 0.89
N VAL A 315 12.79 -8.23 -0.25
CA VAL A 315 12.18 -9.44 -0.81
C VAL A 315 12.46 -10.65 0.10
N TYR A 316 13.67 -10.76 0.67
CA TYR A 316 14.02 -11.81 1.62
C TYR A 316 13.19 -11.71 2.91
N ALA A 317 12.85 -10.51 3.36
CA ALA A 317 11.98 -10.28 4.50
C ALA A 317 10.48 -10.51 4.21
N CYS A 318 10.09 -10.95 3.00
CA CYS A 318 8.71 -11.15 2.53
C CYS A 318 7.91 -9.88 2.24
N LEU A 319 8.56 -8.78 1.90
CA LEU A 319 7.90 -7.64 1.29
C LEU A 319 7.70 -7.95 -0.19
N LEU A 320 6.44 -8.07 -0.64
CA LEU A 320 6.13 -8.61 -1.97
C LEU A 320 5.70 -7.55 -2.98
N TYR A 321 5.57 -6.29 -2.57
CA TYR A 321 5.09 -5.23 -3.45
C TYR A 321 5.90 -3.95 -3.22
N THR A 322 6.44 -3.37 -4.28
CA THR A 322 7.31 -2.19 -4.16
C THR A 322 6.81 -1.05 -5.05
N SER A 323 6.80 0.16 -4.50
CA SER A 323 6.45 1.37 -5.25
C SER A 323 7.63 2.00 -6.00
N ASP A 324 8.85 1.47 -5.83
CA ASP A 324 10.10 2.07 -6.29
C ASP A 324 11.13 1.10 -6.89
N ALA A 325 10.82 -0.20 -6.97
CA ALA A 325 11.76 -1.21 -7.46
C ALA A 325 11.88 -1.32 -8.99
N ALA A 326 11.17 -0.48 -9.75
CA ALA A 326 11.06 -0.65 -11.20
C ALA A 326 12.33 -0.36 -11.99
N ASP A 327 13.21 0.53 -11.50
CA ASP A 327 14.39 0.96 -12.25
C ASP A 327 15.59 0.02 -12.10
N GLU A 328 15.62 -0.82 -11.07
CA GLU A 328 16.79 -1.62 -10.72
C GLU A 328 16.69 -3.09 -11.11
N LEU A 329 15.49 -3.60 -11.28
CA LEU A 329 15.27 -4.99 -11.73
C LEU A 329 15.22 -5.13 -13.27
N CYS A 330 15.13 -4.02 -14.00
CA CYS A 330 15.06 -4.00 -15.46
C CYS A 330 16.39 -3.58 -16.13
N SER A 331 17.45 -3.29 -15.39
CA SER A 331 18.80 -3.03 -15.90
C SER A 331 19.68 -4.28 -15.76
#